data_79c534fe918aff99fab82cda05404880
#
_entry.id   79c534fe918aff99fab82cda05404880
#
_cell.length_a   1.000
_cell.length_b   1.000
_cell.length_c   1.000
_cell.angle_alpha   90.00
_cell.angle_beta   90.00
_cell.angle_gamma   90.00
#
_symmetry.space_group_name_H-M   'P 1'
#
loop_
_entity.id
_entity.type
_entity.pdbx_description
1 polymer ?
#
loop_
_entity_poly.entity_id
_entity_poly.type
_entity_poly.pdbx_seq_one_letter_code
_entity_poly.pdbx_strand_id
1 'polypeptide(L)'
;HPQAAAIRAAARDFAAATGARLCRIPQGANAVGLSRAGVLPAGKDVATMLAQPRKAYVLYGIEPGLDFADAPAARKPLLEGKVVAFSQFACVSTRDVADVILPIGALPEIDATLTNLDGRDQQARAGGKLPGEAREGWRVLRALGGEMQLAGFDFTDLAGLRAGMQPAQVTVAASAQPQVAGEGFEVACT
;
A
#
# COMPACT_ATOMS: atom_id res chain seq x y z
N HIS A 1 -16.48 -1.81 -4.72
CA HIS A 1 -17.72 -1.75 -5.51
C HIS A 1 -17.45 -1.11 -6.87
N PRO A 2 -17.95 -1.64 -8.00
CA PRO A 2 -17.72 -1.08 -9.35
C PRO A 2 -18.09 0.39 -9.47
N GLN A 3 -19.13 0.83 -8.77
CA GLN A 3 -19.61 2.22 -8.75
C GLN A 3 -19.03 3.07 -7.61
N ALA A 4 -17.92 2.68 -7.00
CA ALA A 4 -17.36 3.37 -5.85
C ALA A 4 -17.08 4.87 -6.10
N ALA A 5 -16.70 5.23 -7.32
CA ALA A 5 -16.47 6.62 -7.70
C ALA A 5 -17.77 7.43 -7.72
N ALA A 6 -18.85 6.87 -8.29
CA ALA A 6 -20.17 7.50 -8.34
C ALA A 6 -20.76 7.65 -6.93
N ILE A 7 -20.66 6.62 -6.09
CA ILE A 7 -21.11 6.66 -4.69
C ILE A 7 -20.38 7.77 -3.92
N ARG A 8 -19.06 7.89 -4.10
CA ARG A 8 -18.28 8.97 -3.46
C ARG A 8 -18.66 10.37 -3.97
N ALA A 9 -19.00 10.51 -5.25
CA ALA A 9 -19.48 11.76 -5.81
C ALA A 9 -20.83 12.13 -5.19
N ALA A 10 -21.80 11.24 -5.23
CA ALA A 10 -23.12 11.44 -4.64
C ALA A 10 -23.07 11.78 -3.13
N ALA A 11 -22.18 11.11 -2.39
CA ALA A 11 -21.97 11.41 -0.97
C ALA A 11 -21.42 12.83 -0.74
N ARG A 12 -20.53 13.32 -1.61
CA ARG A 12 -20.02 14.70 -1.54
C ARG A 12 -21.12 15.71 -1.85
N ASP A 13 -21.90 15.45 -2.91
CA ASP A 13 -23.00 16.32 -3.32
C ASP A 13 -24.07 16.40 -2.23
N PHE A 14 -24.41 15.27 -1.62
CA PHE A 14 -25.32 15.22 -0.47
C PHE A 14 -24.77 16.02 0.72
N ALA A 15 -23.51 15.82 1.07
CA ALA A 15 -22.88 16.55 2.16
C ALA A 15 -22.87 18.07 1.91
N ALA A 16 -22.58 18.49 0.67
CA ALA A 16 -22.60 19.90 0.28
C ALA A 16 -24.01 20.49 0.35
N ALA A 17 -25.03 19.75 -0.10
CA ALA A 17 -26.43 20.20 -0.11
C ALA A 17 -27.05 20.31 1.31
N THR A 18 -26.62 19.47 2.24
CA THR A 18 -27.21 19.37 3.58
C THR A 18 -26.37 19.99 4.69
N GLY A 19 -25.12 20.41 4.40
CA GLY A 19 -24.14 20.82 5.40
C GLY A 19 -23.61 19.67 6.26
N ALA A 20 -23.88 18.41 5.87
CA ALA A 20 -23.40 17.24 6.59
C ALA A 20 -21.87 17.10 6.49
N ARG A 21 -21.27 16.55 7.53
CA ARG A 21 -19.83 16.23 7.52
C ARG A 21 -19.57 14.90 6.83
N LEU A 22 -18.76 14.92 5.79
CA LEU A 22 -18.33 13.71 5.10
C LEU A 22 -17.06 13.16 5.74
N CYS A 23 -17.12 11.94 6.27
CA CYS A 23 -15.96 11.19 6.72
C CYS A 23 -15.70 10.02 5.78
N ARG A 24 -14.45 9.78 5.43
CA ARG A 24 -14.02 8.62 4.65
C ARG A 24 -13.24 7.66 5.54
N ILE A 25 -13.67 6.42 5.56
CA ILE A 25 -12.93 5.34 6.22
C ILE A 25 -12.15 4.60 5.13
N PRO A 26 -10.83 4.80 5.03
CA PRO A 26 -10.01 4.09 4.06
C PRO A 26 -9.78 2.65 4.51
N GLN A 27 -9.42 1.79 3.58
CA GLN A 27 -8.94 0.44 3.91
C GLN A 27 -7.51 0.51 4.45
N GLY A 28 -7.20 -0.38 5.40
CA GLY A 28 -5.88 -0.50 6.00
C GLY A 28 -5.62 0.44 7.18
N ALA A 29 -4.72 0.02 8.04
CA ALA A 29 -4.46 0.63 9.35
C ALA A 29 -3.75 1.99 9.28
N ASN A 30 -3.09 2.33 8.16
CA ASN A 30 -2.26 3.53 8.04
C ASN A 30 -2.45 4.28 6.72
N ALA A 31 -3.64 4.21 6.13
CA ALA A 31 -3.89 4.81 4.83
C ALA A 31 -3.68 6.34 4.82
N VAL A 32 -4.01 7.03 5.93
CA VAL A 32 -3.76 8.47 6.07
C VAL A 32 -2.26 8.76 6.14
N GLY A 33 -1.50 7.98 6.93
CA GLY A 33 -0.04 8.12 7.04
C GLY A 33 0.66 7.83 5.71
N LEU A 34 0.29 6.78 5.01
CA LEU A 34 0.82 6.45 3.69
C LEU A 34 0.54 7.56 2.66
N SER A 35 -0.67 8.11 2.67
CA SER A 35 -1.03 9.25 1.82
C SER A 35 -0.16 10.48 2.12
N ARG A 36 0.04 10.81 3.40
CA ARG A 36 0.91 11.92 3.81
C ARG A 36 2.37 11.71 3.46
N ALA A 37 2.84 10.45 3.51
CA ALA A 37 4.19 10.09 3.09
C ALA A 37 4.35 10.03 1.56
N GLY A 38 3.31 10.29 0.77
CA GLY A 38 3.37 10.25 -0.68
C GLY A 38 3.35 8.85 -1.27
N VAL A 39 3.04 7.83 -0.48
CA VAL A 39 2.91 6.44 -0.95
C VAL A 39 1.55 6.29 -1.62
N LEU A 40 1.45 6.87 -2.81
CA LEU A 40 0.25 6.86 -3.65
C LEU A 40 0.67 6.53 -5.09
N PRO A 41 -0.24 5.95 -5.90
CA PRO A 41 0.05 5.68 -7.30
C PRO A 41 0.41 6.97 -8.05
N ALA A 42 1.65 7.06 -8.53
CA ALA A 42 2.12 8.16 -9.38
C ALA A 42 1.86 7.82 -10.85
N GLY A 43 0.60 7.86 -11.27
CA GLY A 43 0.18 7.61 -12.64
C GLY A 43 -0.07 6.14 -13.03
N LYS A 44 0.38 5.18 -12.21
CA LYS A 44 0.13 3.74 -12.44
C LYS A 44 -0.22 3.08 -11.11
N ASP A 45 -1.46 2.66 -11.01
CA ASP A 45 -1.93 1.81 -9.91
C ASP A 45 -1.62 0.32 -10.18
N VAL A 46 -1.94 -0.52 -9.22
CA VAL A 46 -1.75 -1.97 -9.30
C VAL A 46 -2.43 -2.56 -10.52
N ALA A 47 -3.69 -2.18 -10.78
CA ALA A 47 -4.45 -2.70 -11.93
C ALA A 47 -3.75 -2.38 -13.25
N THR A 48 -3.27 -1.15 -13.41
CA THR A 48 -2.50 -0.72 -14.61
C THR A 48 -1.17 -1.47 -14.72
N MET A 49 -0.46 -1.69 -13.60
CA MET A 49 0.82 -2.41 -13.62
C MET A 49 0.65 -3.89 -13.99
N LEU A 50 -0.45 -4.51 -13.59
CA LEU A 50 -0.77 -5.90 -13.94
C LEU A 50 -1.29 -6.02 -15.37
N ALA A 51 -2.10 -5.06 -15.84
CA ALA A 51 -2.60 -5.04 -17.21
C ALA A 51 -1.49 -4.73 -18.24
N GLN A 52 -0.44 -4.02 -17.81
CA GLN A 52 0.75 -3.72 -18.63
C GLN A 52 1.99 -4.27 -17.91
N PRO A 53 2.31 -5.56 -18.08
CA PRO A 53 3.34 -6.25 -17.31
C PRO A 53 4.69 -5.53 -17.26
N ARG A 54 5.35 -5.61 -16.12
CA ARG A 54 6.62 -4.97 -15.84
C ARG A 54 7.76 -5.98 -15.90
N LYS A 55 8.97 -5.47 -16.15
CA LYS A 55 10.19 -6.31 -16.10
C LYS A 55 10.49 -6.78 -14.67
N ALA A 56 10.12 -5.98 -13.67
CA ALA A 56 10.30 -6.31 -12.27
C ALA A 56 9.18 -5.74 -11.40
N TYR A 57 8.90 -6.44 -10.29
CA TYR A 57 7.94 -6.07 -9.27
C TYR A 57 8.60 -6.13 -7.89
N VAL A 58 8.28 -5.17 -7.06
CA VAL A 58 8.59 -5.20 -5.63
C VAL A 58 7.27 -5.35 -4.88
N LEU A 59 7.12 -6.46 -4.17
CA LEU A 59 5.97 -6.72 -3.29
C LEU A 59 6.39 -6.42 -1.86
N TYR A 60 5.78 -5.45 -1.21
CA TYR A 60 6.13 -5.07 0.16
C TYR A 60 4.96 -5.35 1.09
N GLY A 61 5.10 -6.38 1.92
CA GLY A 61 4.06 -6.82 2.85
C GLY A 61 2.78 -7.32 2.16
N ILE A 62 2.88 -7.81 0.94
CA ILE A 62 1.76 -8.27 0.12
C ILE A 62 1.84 -9.79 -0.02
N GLU A 63 0.73 -10.46 0.23
CA GLU A 63 0.52 -11.89 -0.04
C GLU A 63 -0.33 -12.04 -1.32
N PRO A 64 0.26 -12.42 -2.46
CA PRO A 64 -0.42 -12.35 -3.76
C PRO A 64 -1.75 -13.11 -3.83
N GLY A 65 -1.88 -14.19 -3.07
CA GLY A 65 -3.11 -14.99 -3.04
C GLY A 65 -4.24 -14.39 -2.20
N LEU A 66 -3.95 -13.40 -1.36
CA LEU A 66 -4.90 -12.82 -0.40
C LEU A 66 -5.19 -11.34 -0.66
N ASP A 67 -4.17 -10.58 -1.07
CA ASP A 67 -4.26 -9.12 -1.11
C ASP A 67 -4.65 -8.57 -2.47
N PHE A 68 -4.54 -9.35 -3.54
CA PHE A 68 -5.05 -8.94 -4.86
C PHE A 68 -6.53 -9.28 -5.00
N ALA A 69 -7.33 -8.33 -5.45
CA ALA A 69 -8.76 -8.52 -5.70
C ALA A 69 -9.03 -9.66 -6.72
N ASP A 70 -8.13 -9.85 -7.67
CA ASP A 70 -8.12 -10.98 -8.61
C ASP A 70 -6.72 -11.62 -8.58
N ALA A 71 -6.52 -12.51 -7.63
CA ALA A 71 -5.25 -13.20 -7.44
C ALA A 71 -4.84 -14.07 -8.64
N PRO A 72 -5.75 -14.83 -9.29
CA PRO A 72 -5.44 -15.55 -10.52
C PRO A 72 -4.96 -14.64 -11.65
N ALA A 73 -5.60 -13.50 -11.88
CA ALA A 73 -5.20 -12.55 -12.92
C ALA A 73 -3.86 -11.87 -12.60
N ALA A 74 -3.56 -11.63 -11.34
CA ALA A 74 -2.28 -11.05 -10.92
C ALA A 74 -1.10 -12.03 -11.08
N ARG A 75 -1.34 -13.34 -10.97
CA ARG A 75 -0.30 -14.35 -10.99
C ARG A 75 0.51 -14.37 -12.30
N LYS A 76 -0.16 -14.30 -13.44
CA LYS A 76 0.52 -14.37 -14.75
C LYS A 76 1.53 -13.25 -14.96
N PRO A 77 1.17 -11.96 -14.85
CA PRO A 77 2.13 -10.87 -15.02
C PRO A 77 3.26 -10.90 -13.97
N LEU A 78 3.03 -11.40 -12.77
CA LEU A 78 4.09 -11.57 -11.76
C LEU A 78 5.10 -12.64 -12.19
N LEU A 79 4.64 -13.77 -12.74
CA LEU A 79 5.52 -14.84 -13.24
C LEU A 79 6.31 -14.44 -14.50
N GLU A 80 5.82 -13.50 -15.29
CA GLU A 80 6.50 -12.99 -16.48
C GLU A 80 7.61 -11.97 -16.13
N GLY A 81 7.57 -11.38 -14.92
CA GLY A 81 8.55 -10.42 -14.43
C GLY A 81 9.53 -11.03 -13.42
N LYS A 82 10.44 -10.20 -12.93
CA LYS A 82 11.26 -10.51 -11.76
C LYS A 82 10.59 -10.00 -10.49
N VAL A 83 10.45 -10.83 -9.48
CA VAL A 83 9.73 -10.47 -8.26
C VAL A 83 10.64 -10.55 -7.03
N VAL A 84 10.80 -9.41 -6.35
CA VAL A 84 11.39 -9.34 -5.02
C VAL A 84 10.27 -9.08 -4.02
N ALA A 85 10.04 -10.02 -3.11
CA ALA A 85 9.05 -9.91 -2.07
C ALA A 85 9.69 -9.58 -0.72
N PHE A 86 9.29 -8.48 -0.11
CA PHE A 86 9.54 -8.15 1.29
C PHE A 86 8.36 -8.70 2.07
N SER A 87 8.52 -9.83 2.71
CA SER A 87 7.36 -10.55 3.23
C SER A 87 7.52 -10.95 4.70
N GLN A 88 6.42 -10.83 5.44
CA GLN A 88 6.27 -11.32 6.80
C GLN A 88 6.03 -12.83 6.81
N PHE A 89 5.41 -13.34 5.75
CA PHE A 89 5.02 -14.74 5.61
C PHE A 89 5.42 -15.27 4.24
N ALA A 90 6.20 -16.34 4.20
CA ALA A 90 6.54 -17.01 2.97
C ALA A 90 5.41 -18.01 2.60
N CYS A 91 4.21 -17.49 2.34
CA CYS A 91 3.05 -18.30 1.95
C CYS A 91 3.22 -18.93 0.56
N VAL A 92 2.34 -19.88 0.22
CA VAL A 92 2.43 -20.59 -1.06
C VAL A 92 2.40 -19.64 -2.24
N SER A 93 1.49 -18.65 -2.25
CA SER A 93 1.35 -17.70 -3.35
C SER A 93 2.56 -16.77 -3.51
N THR A 94 3.23 -16.40 -2.41
CA THR A 94 4.48 -15.65 -2.47
C THR A 94 5.62 -16.50 -3.05
N ARG A 95 5.76 -17.75 -2.59
CA ARG A 95 6.80 -18.66 -3.09
C ARG A 95 6.60 -19.02 -4.56
N ASP A 96 5.36 -19.03 -5.03
CA ASP A 96 5.03 -19.33 -6.43
C ASP A 96 5.53 -18.25 -7.40
N VAL A 97 5.53 -16.98 -6.99
CA VAL A 97 5.83 -15.88 -7.90
C VAL A 97 7.17 -15.17 -7.62
N ALA A 98 7.71 -15.27 -6.41
CA ALA A 98 8.89 -14.52 -6.01
C ALA A 98 10.19 -15.21 -6.43
N ASP A 99 11.08 -14.48 -7.13
CA ASP A 99 12.47 -14.89 -7.36
C ASP A 99 13.31 -14.76 -6.07
N VAL A 100 13.00 -13.75 -5.24
CA VAL A 100 13.68 -13.51 -3.97
C VAL A 100 12.66 -13.12 -2.91
N ILE A 101 12.76 -13.72 -1.72
CA ILE A 101 11.96 -13.35 -0.56
C ILE A 101 12.90 -12.81 0.53
N LEU A 102 12.71 -11.55 0.90
CA LEU A 102 13.44 -10.89 1.97
C LEU A 102 12.52 -10.82 3.21
N PRO A 103 12.88 -11.45 4.33
CA PRO A 103 12.02 -11.50 5.50
C PRO A 103 11.97 -10.15 6.21
N ILE A 104 10.76 -9.64 6.46
CA ILE A 104 10.50 -8.43 7.23
C ILE A 104 9.62 -8.72 8.43
N GLY A 105 9.73 -7.90 9.47
CA GLY A 105 8.91 -8.03 10.67
C GLY A 105 7.45 -7.66 10.44
N ALA A 106 6.57 -8.33 11.16
CA ALA A 106 5.16 -7.95 11.26
C ALA A 106 4.98 -6.71 12.15
N LEU A 107 3.84 -6.04 12.03
CA LEU A 107 3.58 -4.79 12.77
C LEU A 107 3.80 -4.90 14.29
N PRO A 108 3.42 -5.99 14.98
CA PRO A 108 3.71 -6.14 16.43
C PRO A 108 5.19 -6.34 16.79
N GLU A 109 6.04 -6.59 15.80
CA GLU A 109 7.47 -6.91 15.98
C GLU A 109 8.39 -5.72 15.66
N ILE A 110 7.81 -4.60 15.21
CA ILE A 110 8.57 -3.42 14.76
C ILE A 110 8.05 -2.15 15.44
N ASP A 111 8.93 -1.15 15.55
CA ASP A 111 8.51 0.20 15.89
C ASP A 111 7.83 0.84 14.68
N ALA A 112 6.64 1.38 14.89
CA ALA A 112 5.84 1.97 13.82
C ALA A 112 5.26 3.33 14.21
N THR A 113 4.98 4.16 13.20
CA THR A 113 4.15 5.35 13.35
C THR A 113 2.93 5.18 12.46
N LEU A 114 1.75 5.23 13.06
CA LEU A 114 0.48 5.10 12.37
C LEU A 114 -0.29 6.42 12.51
N THR A 115 -0.89 6.87 11.44
CA THR A 115 -1.73 8.07 11.45
C THR A 115 -3.20 7.67 11.46
N ASN A 116 -3.95 8.09 12.46
CA ASN A 116 -5.38 7.80 12.56
C ASN A 116 -6.22 8.64 11.59
N LEU A 117 -7.53 8.43 11.57
CA LEU A 117 -8.45 9.15 10.68
C LEU A 117 -8.51 10.67 10.94
N ASP A 118 -8.25 11.10 12.16
CA ASP A 118 -8.17 12.52 12.53
C ASP A 118 -6.85 13.16 12.12
N GLY A 119 -5.94 12.37 11.52
CA GLY A 119 -4.63 12.83 11.12
C GLY A 119 -3.62 12.94 12.26
N ARG A 120 -3.89 12.29 13.38
CA ARG A 120 -3.01 12.28 14.54
C ARG A 120 -2.04 11.11 14.45
N ASP A 121 -0.74 11.38 14.54
CA ASP A 121 0.30 10.37 14.53
C ASP A 121 0.39 9.67 15.90
N GLN A 122 0.39 8.35 15.87
CA GLN A 122 0.50 7.47 17.02
C GLN A 122 1.70 6.56 16.85
N GLN A 123 2.59 6.57 17.83
CA GLN A 123 3.77 5.70 17.83
C GLN A 123 3.45 4.39 18.53
N ALA A 124 3.68 3.29 17.85
CA ALA A 124 3.69 1.95 18.43
C ALA A 124 5.14 1.49 18.61
N ARG A 125 5.41 0.81 19.72
CA ARG A 125 6.68 0.13 19.96
C ARG A 125 6.51 -1.35 19.72
N ALA A 126 7.59 -1.99 19.28
CA ALA A 126 7.63 -3.44 19.15
C ALA A 126 7.25 -4.11 20.47
N GLY A 127 6.25 -4.97 20.42
CA GLY A 127 5.82 -5.81 21.54
C GLY A 127 6.42 -7.21 21.51
N GLY A 128 7.02 -7.60 20.37
CA GLY A 128 7.66 -8.89 20.15
C GLY A 128 9.07 -8.75 19.60
N LYS A 129 9.75 -9.89 19.47
CA LYS A 129 11.07 -9.95 18.81
C LYS A 129 10.88 -10.38 17.36
N LEU A 130 11.71 -9.84 16.49
CA LEU A 130 11.79 -10.28 15.09
C LEU A 130 12.17 -11.77 15.03
N PRO A 131 11.44 -12.60 14.28
CA PRO A 131 11.73 -14.02 14.14
C PRO A 131 12.89 -14.25 13.17
N GLY A 132 13.76 -15.20 13.49
CA GLY A 132 14.83 -15.67 12.61
C GLY A 132 15.66 -14.54 11.96
N GLU A 133 15.70 -14.55 10.64
CA GLU A 133 16.44 -13.56 9.84
C GLU A 133 15.63 -12.30 9.50
N ALA A 134 14.39 -12.17 10.00
CA ALA A 134 13.57 -10.99 9.73
C ALA A 134 14.24 -9.71 10.24
N ARG A 135 14.03 -8.64 9.52
CA ARG A 135 14.49 -7.29 9.85
C ARG A 135 13.33 -6.31 9.74
N GLU A 136 13.47 -5.16 10.37
CA GLU A 136 12.55 -4.05 10.12
C GLU A 136 12.57 -3.70 8.62
N GLY A 137 11.40 -3.60 8.00
CA GLY A 137 11.31 -3.44 6.55
C GLY A 137 12.06 -2.23 5.99
N TRP A 138 12.12 -1.12 6.75
CA TRP A 138 12.89 0.05 6.36
C TRP A 138 14.40 -0.21 6.27
N ARG A 139 14.96 -1.11 7.09
CA ARG A 139 16.38 -1.49 7.03
C ARG A 139 16.68 -2.26 5.76
N VAL A 140 15.78 -3.15 5.36
CA VAL A 140 15.92 -3.94 4.13
C VAL A 140 15.80 -3.03 2.91
N LEU A 141 14.82 -2.11 2.89
CA LEU A 141 14.69 -1.09 1.84
C LEU A 141 15.91 -0.19 1.74
N ARG A 142 16.45 0.24 2.89
CA ARG A 142 17.69 1.04 2.93
C ARG A 142 18.86 0.29 2.32
N ALA A 143 19.05 -0.97 2.68
CA ALA A 143 20.12 -1.78 2.11
C ALA A 143 19.96 -1.92 0.58
N LEU A 144 18.76 -2.22 0.10
CA LEU A 144 18.47 -2.28 -1.34
C LEU A 144 18.73 -0.95 -2.04
N GLY A 145 18.29 0.17 -1.45
CA GLY A 145 18.55 1.51 -2.00
C GLY A 145 20.03 1.84 -2.05
N GLY A 146 20.81 1.46 -1.03
CA GLY A 146 22.26 1.61 -1.00
C GLY A 146 22.97 0.78 -2.07
N GLU A 147 22.62 -0.50 -2.22
CA GLU A 147 23.15 -1.37 -3.28
C GLU A 147 22.84 -0.84 -4.69
N MET A 148 21.67 -0.22 -4.86
CA MET A 148 21.27 0.41 -6.10
C MET A 148 21.85 1.82 -6.28
N GLN A 149 22.64 2.32 -5.34
CA GLN A 149 23.24 3.66 -5.32
C GLN A 149 22.21 4.79 -5.46
N LEU A 150 21.03 4.61 -4.87
CA LEU A 150 19.96 5.61 -4.89
C LEU A 150 20.23 6.69 -3.83
N ALA A 151 20.02 7.95 -4.20
CA ALA A 151 20.11 9.05 -3.26
C ALA A 151 18.99 8.97 -2.19
N GLY A 152 19.29 9.46 -0.98
CA GLY A 152 18.30 9.55 0.11
C GLY A 152 18.21 8.28 0.99
N PHE A 153 19.13 7.34 0.84
CA PHE A 153 19.22 6.12 1.66
C PHE A 153 20.37 6.12 2.67
N ASP A 154 20.87 7.32 3.04
CA ASP A 154 22.03 7.46 3.95
C ASP A 154 21.68 7.40 5.43
N PHE A 155 20.38 7.41 5.78
CA PHE A 155 19.91 7.32 7.17
C PHE A 155 20.33 5.99 7.82
N THR A 156 20.78 6.05 9.08
CA THR A 156 21.30 4.88 9.81
C THR A 156 20.32 4.31 10.84
N ASP A 157 19.33 5.09 11.22
CA ASP A 157 18.33 4.72 12.22
C ASP A 157 16.93 5.25 11.86
N LEU A 158 15.94 4.83 12.64
CA LEU A 158 14.54 5.21 12.43
C LEU A 158 14.29 6.71 12.70
N ALA A 159 15.09 7.33 13.56
CA ALA A 159 14.97 8.76 13.84
C ALA A 159 15.44 9.58 12.62
N GLY A 160 16.56 9.21 12.02
CA GLY A 160 17.06 9.80 10.77
C GLY A 160 16.09 9.62 9.61
N LEU A 161 15.50 8.41 9.45
CA LEU A 161 14.46 8.18 8.47
C LEU A 161 13.25 9.11 8.68
N ARG A 162 12.74 9.20 9.91
CA ARG A 162 11.60 10.08 10.24
C ARG A 162 11.90 11.56 10.02
N ALA A 163 13.11 12.00 10.36
CA ALA A 163 13.54 13.38 10.12
C ALA A 163 13.62 13.75 8.63
N GLY A 164 13.95 12.77 7.77
CA GLY A 164 13.99 12.93 6.32
C GLY A 164 12.62 12.87 5.64
N MET A 165 11.58 12.39 6.34
CA MET A 165 10.24 12.32 5.77
C MET A 165 9.65 13.72 5.59
N GLN A 166 9.44 14.12 4.34
CA GLN A 166 8.71 15.35 4.00
C GLN A 166 7.25 15.00 3.73
N PRO A 167 6.29 15.78 4.25
CA PRO A 167 4.89 15.61 3.87
C PRO A 167 4.75 15.77 2.36
N ALA A 168 4.24 14.75 1.69
CA ALA A 168 3.97 14.87 0.27
C ALA A 168 2.84 15.89 0.05
N GLN A 169 3.04 16.80 -0.88
CA GLN A 169 1.96 17.63 -1.39
C GLN A 169 1.07 16.73 -2.27
N VAL A 170 0.01 16.20 -1.68
CA VAL A 170 -0.95 15.39 -2.42
C VAL A 170 -1.86 16.33 -3.19
N THR A 171 -1.56 16.55 -4.45
CA THR A 171 -2.52 17.13 -5.39
C THR A 171 -3.56 16.04 -5.70
N VAL A 172 -4.72 16.10 -5.06
CA VAL A 172 -5.84 15.24 -5.42
C VAL A 172 -6.30 15.69 -6.80
N ALA A 173 -5.92 14.95 -7.84
CA ALA A 173 -6.48 15.15 -9.17
C ALA A 173 -8.01 15.05 -9.05
N ALA A 174 -8.72 16.06 -9.55
CA ALA A 174 -10.16 16.03 -9.65
C ALA A 174 -10.53 14.76 -10.43
N SER A 175 -11.22 13.83 -9.75
CA SER A 175 -11.63 12.59 -10.39
C SER A 175 -12.50 12.91 -11.59
N ALA A 176 -12.15 12.37 -12.76
CA ALA A 176 -13.03 12.40 -13.92
C ALA A 176 -14.44 11.96 -13.52
N GLN A 177 -15.46 12.63 -14.05
CA GLN A 177 -16.85 12.29 -13.75
C GLN A 177 -17.09 10.81 -14.06
N PRO A 178 -17.66 10.04 -13.13
CA PRO A 178 -17.88 8.63 -13.37
C PRO A 178 -18.92 8.46 -14.45
N GLN A 179 -18.58 7.74 -15.52
CA GLN A 179 -19.59 7.23 -16.43
C GLN A 179 -20.42 6.19 -15.67
N VAL A 180 -21.70 6.46 -15.52
CA VAL A 180 -22.67 5.51 -14.96
C VAL A 180 -22.91 4.45 -16.04
N ALA A 181 -22.22 3.33 -15.96
CA ALA A 181 -22.60 2.14 -16.67
C ALA A 181 -23.78 1.50 -15.93
N GLY A 182 -24.86 1.28 -16.67
CA GLY A 182 -26.15 0.88 -16.11
C GLY A 182 -26.18 -0.53 -15.50
N GLU A 183 -27.25 -0.72 -14.75
CA GLU A 183 -27.94 -1.92 -14.30
C GLU A 183 -27.22 -2.90 -13.35
N GLY A 184 -27.85 -3.08 -12.20
CA GLY A 184 -27.73 -4.24 -11.33
C GLY A 184 -26.90 -4.05 -10.07
N PHE A 185 -27.57 -4.02 -8.93
CA PHE A 185 -26.98 -4.21 -7.61
C PHE A 185 -26.91 -5.72 -7.34
N GLU A 186 -25.73 -6.32 -7.37
CA GLU A 186 -25.50 -7.59 -6.71
C GLU A 186 -24.71 -7.35 -5.43
N VAL A 187 -25.34 -7.64 -4.30
CA VAL A 187 -24.68 -7.71 -3.00
C VAL A 187 -24.19 -9.14 -2.84
N ALA A 188 -22.92 -9.38 -3.09
CA ALA A 188 -22.29 -10.61 -2.66
C ALA A 188 -21.97 -10.49 -1.17
N CYS A 189 -22.76 -11.11 -0.32
CA CYS A 189 -22.40 -11.39 1.07
C CYS A 189 -21.60 -12.70 1.08
N THR A 190 -20.33 -12.63 1.41
CA THR A 190 -19.52 -13.78 1.89
C THR A 190 -19.08 -13.49 3.30
#